data_af93d0b1af9e8a605ec000679475bd7e
#
_entry.id   af93d0b1af9e8a605ec000679475bd7e
#
_cell.length_a   1.000
_cell.length_b   1.000
_cell.length_c   1.000
_cell.angle_alpha   90.00
_cell.angle_beta   90.00
_cell.angle_gamma   90.00
#
_symmetry.space_group_name_H-M   'P 1'
#
loop_
_entity.id
_entity.type
_entity.pdbx_description
1 polymer ?
#
loop_
_entity_poly.entity_id
_entity_poly.type
_entity_poly.pdbx_seq_one_letter_code
_entity_poly.pdbx_strand_id
1 'polypeptide(L)'
;MGNHSPEAGHPLGTAGELLARHQDFSDPYPLLAWLRDNEPVAQAGDMRFVTRYDDVVTVYRDERFSRARQAEAEINANTGDIGDDQDLKNARRAFTSMLIHMDEPDHRRMRHILEGAFKPSSVVTWLPRVEAITHELIDKVRDKPRFDVLKDLAFPLPEKVICELMGVPHEDHALWGAWTDTIVRAPRTYAPSAEQIAKIRDAQRNFYHYFRDLVRQRSKNLSDDLVSALIRAENEGDKLSELEVLGTLQLLIMAGHETTATLVVNGTYLLLKHPDQYRLLREDPELVGAAVEEMLRYESPSHWSLPREALVDVPMGDVVIPAGAPVVAALNSANRDPTRFAQPDQFDITRKNNFHIAFAAGPHFCLGNQLARQEARIMFKAMVTRLPELNLAEVPELKDSFVRGYESLVVTQG
;
A
#
# COMPACT_ATOMS: atom_id res chain seq x y z
N MET A 1 -6.30 2.11 -50.44
CA MET A 1 -7.50 1.61 -49.76
C MET A 1 -7.13 1.52 -48.30
N GLY A 2 -7.51 2.55 -47.55
CA GLY A 2 -7.16 2.62 -46.15
C GLY A 2 -8.05 1.71 -45.31
N ASN A 3 -7.42 0.82 -44.57
CA ASN A 3 -8.06 0.04 -43.51
C ASN A 3 -8.19 0.91 -42.27
N HIS A 4 -9.32 1.59 -42.14
CA HIS A 4 -9.74 2.11 -40.85
C HIS A 4 -10.28 0.92 -40.06
N SER A 5 -9.49 0.44 -39.10
CA SER A 5 -10.02 -0.35 -37.99
C SER A 5 -10.95 0.57 -37.19
N PRO A 6 -12.18 0.17 -36.83
CA PRO A 6 -13.03 0.99 -35.98
C PRO A 6 -12.36 1.12 -34.61
N GLU A 7 -12.17 2.35 -34.17
CA GLU A 7 -11.87 2.65 -32.75
C GLU A 7 -13.01 2.09 -31.91
N ALA A 8 -12.84 0.91 -31.38
CA ALA A 8 -13.77 0.31 -30.43
C ALA A 8 -13.56 0.98 -29.07
N GLY A 9 -13.94 2.26 -28.95
CA GLY A 9 -13.90 2.97 -27.69
C GLY A 9 -14.85 2.35 -26.67
N HIS A 10 -14.51 2.43 -25.39
CA HIS A 10 -15.43 2.09 -24.32
C HIS A 10 -16.68 3.01 -24.40
N PRO A 11 -17.90 2.52 -24.10
CA PRO A 11 -19.12 3.32 -24.20
C PRO A 11 -19.13 4.63 -23.40
N LEU A 12 -18.24 4.77 -22.41
CA LEU A 12 -18.13 5.94 -21.53
C LEU A 12 -16.95 6.88 -21.88
N GLY A 13 -16.18 6.63 -22.96
CA GLY A 13 -15.05 7.46 -23.37
C GLY A 13 -13.80 6.69 -23.73
N THR A 14 -12.69 7.40 -23.98
CA THR A 14 -11.38 6.78 -24.22
C THR A 14 -10.79 6.18 -22.98
N ALA A 15 -9.89 5.19 -23.11
CA ALA A 15 -9.16 4.60 -21.98
C ALA A 15 -8.47 5.67 -21.12
N GLY A 16 -7.89 6.71 -21.76
CA GLY A 16 -7.24 7.81 -21.05
C GLY A 16 -8.19 8.63 -20.17
N GLU A 17 -9.38 8.98 -20.71
CA GLU A 17 -10.40 9.72 -19.95
C GLU A 17 -10.93 8.90 -18.77
N LEU A 18 -11.13 7.60 -18.98
CA LEU A 18 -11.62 6.68 -17.94
C LEU A 18 -10.57 6.46 -16.84
N LEU A 19 -9.30 6.31 -17.23
CA LEU A 19 -8.21 6.15 -16.25
C LEU A 19 -7.94 7.43 -15.47
N ALA A 20 -8.08 8.60 -16.08
CA ALA A 20 -7.99 9.88 -15.37
C ALA A 20 -9.07 10.03 -14.28
N ARG A 21 -10.20 9.34 -14.44
CA ARG A 21 -11.35 9.36 -13.54
C ARG A 21 -11.54 8.06 -12.75
N HIS A 22 -10.56 7.15 -12.76
CA HIS A 22 -10.72 5.82 -12.14
C HIS A 22 -11.07 5.88 -10.63
N GLN A 23 -10.68 6.95 -9.94
CA GLN A 23 -11.01 7.16 -8.52
C GLN A 23 -12.50 7.53 -8.32
N ASP A 24 -13.15 8.07 -9.35
CA ASP A 24 -14.57 8.42 -9.31
C ASP A 24 -15.49 7.18 -9.39
N PHE A 25 -14.96 6.02 -9.79
CA PHE A 25 -15.75 4.81 -9.93
C PHE A 25 -15.89 4.07 -8.59
N SER A 26 -17.13 3.89 -8.16
CA SER A 26 -17.47 2.99 -7.03
C SER A 26 -17.08 1.53 -7.34
N ASP A 27 -17.17 1.13 -8.62
CA ASP A 27 -16.72 -0.17 -9.15
C ASP A 27 -15.82 0.04 -10.38
N PRO A 28 -14.50 -0.09 -10.27
CA PRO A 28 -13.55 0.06 -11.38
C PRO A 28 -13.40 -1.22 -12.21
N TYR A 29 -13.89 -2.36 -11.76
CA TYR A 29 -13.58 -3.67 -12.34
C TYR A 29 -14.14 -3.88 -13.75
N PRO A 30 -15.33 -3.38 -14.14
CA PRO A 30 -15.78 -3.45 -15.53
C PRO A 30 -14.84 -2.74 -16.49
N LEU A 31 -14.34 -1.54 -16.11
CA LEU A 31 -13.34 -0.83 -16.89
C LEU A 31 -12.02 -1.61 -16.98
N LEU A 32 -11.53 -2.13 -15.86
CA LEU A 32 -10.28 -2.89 -15.83
C LEU A 32 -10.37 -4.18 -16.66
N ALA A 33 -11.54 -4.85 -16.67
CA ALA A 33 -11.79 -6.00 -17.53
C ALA A 33 -11.74 -5.62 -19.00
N TRP A 34 -12.43 -4.55 -19.38
CA TRP A 34 -12.40 -4.05 -20.76
C TRP A 34 -10.98 -3.68 -21.21
N LEU A 35 -10.20 -3.01 -20.36
CA LEU A 35 -8.80 -2.65 -20.66
C LEU A 35 -7.94 -3.90 -20.88
N ARG A 36 -8.06 -4.93 -20.03
CA ARG A 36 -7.32 -6.19 -20.21
C ARG A 36 -7.56 -6.83 -21.58
N ASP A 37 -8.81 -6.75 -22.04
CA ASP A 37 -9.22 -7.41 -23.30
C ASP A 37 -8.85 -6.58 -24.52
N ASN A 38 -8.99 -5.25 -24.46
CA ASN A 38 -8.93 -4.37 -25.63
C ASN A 38 -7.68 -3.46 -25.66
N GLU A 39 -7.25 -2.92 -24.52
CA GLU A 39 -6.10 -2.01 -24.41
C GLU A 39 -5.24 -2.38 -23.17
N PRO A 40 -4.56 -3.55 -23.17
CA PRO A 40 -3.83 -4.05 -22.01
C PRO A 40 -2.67 -3.13 -21.57
N VAL A 41 -2.18 -2.30 -22.47
CA VAL A 41 -1.22 -1.21 -22.22
C VAL A 41 -1.91 0.11 -22.64
N ALA A 42 -2.75 0.62 -21.76
CA ALA A 42 -3.53 1.82 -22.02
C ALA A 42 -2.70 3.10 -21.80
N GLN A 43 -3.07 4.17 -22.49
CA GLN A 43 -2.41 5.47 -22.37
C GLN A 43 -3.35 6.52 -21.80
N ALA A 44 -2.87 7.25 -20.78
CA ALA A 44 -3.51 8.45 -20.26
C ALA A 44 -2.46 9.57 -20.15
N GLY A 45 -2.52 10.56 -21.01
CA GLY A 45 -1.45 11.57 -21.15
C GLY A 45 -0.12 10.88 -21.52
N ASP A 46 0.94 11.18 -20.78
CA ASP A 46 2.25 10.53 -20.97
C ASP A 46 2.36 9.19 -20.24
N MET A 47 1.42 8.87 -19.36
CA MET A 47 1.46 7.68 -18.52
C MET A 47 0.94 6.45 -19.27
N ARG A 48 1.55 5.29 -18.99
CA ARG A 48 1.12 3.98 -19.48
C ARG A 48 0.58 3.16 -18.32
N PHE A 49 -0.59 2.54 -18.53
CA PHE A 49 -1.26 1.68 -17.56
C PHE A 49 -1.26 0.24 -18.06
N VAL A 50 -0.65 -0.65 -17.29
CA VAL A 50 -0.50 -2.06 -17.65
C VAL A 50 -1.47 -2.88 -16.82
N THR A 51 -2.32 -3.71 -17.44
CA THR A 51 -3.50 -4.31 -16.81
C THR A 51 -3.51 -5.84 -16.75
N ARG A 52 -2.82 -6.56 -17.67
CA ARG A 52 -2.73 -8.03 -17.66
C ARG A 52 -1.76 -8.53 -16.62
N TYR A 53 -2.04 -9.67 -16.02
CA TYR A 53 -1.24 -10.23 -14.92
C TYR A 53 0.25 -10.37 -15.26
N ASP A 54 0.59 -11.00 -16.39
CA ASP A 54 1.99 -11.24 -16.78
C ASP A 54 2.75 -9.96 -17.12
N ASP A 55 2.08 -9.00 -17.73
CA ASP A 55 2.63 -7.69 -18.05
C ASP A 55 2.88 -6.88 -16.77
N VAL A 56 1.94 -6.92 -15.82
CA VAL A 56 2.09 -6.31 -14.49
C VAL A 56 3.27 -6.91 -13.74
N VAL A 57 3.42 -8.24 -13.75
CA VAL A 57 4.58 -8.92 -13.15
C VAL A 57 5.88 -8.51 -13.85
N THR A 58 5.85 -8.33 -15.17
CA THR A 58 7.00 -7.85 -15.95
C THR A 58 7.42 -6.45 -15.51
N VAL A 59 6.50 -5.50 -15.37
CA VAL A 59 6.81 -4.14 -14.88
C VAL A 59 7.51 -4.15 -13.51
N TYR A 60 7.18 -5.13 -12.67
CA TYR A 60 7.82 -5.23 -11.35
C TYR A 60 9.19 -5.91 -11.35
N ARG A 61 9.46 -6.80 -12.30
CA ARG A 61 10.66 -7.65 -12.32
C ARG A 61 11.75 -7.17 -13.27
N ASP A 62 11.37 -6.44 -14.30
CA ASP A 62 12.27 -6.01 -15.36
C ASP A 62 12.97 -4.72 -14.94
N GLU A 63 14.30 -4.75 -14.83
CA GLU A 63 15.14 -3.62 -14.44
C GLU A 63 15.12 -2.44 -15.43
N ARG A 64 14.55 -2.63 -16.62
CA ARG A 64 14.28 -1.55 -17.57
C ARG A 64 13.19 -0.57 -17.07
N PHE A 65 12.44 -0.93 -16.04
CA PHE A 65 11.46 -0.07 -15.39
C PHE A 65 12.00 0.45 -14.05
N SER A 66 12.58 1.63 -14.07
CA SER A 66 13.22 2.26 -12.91
C SER A 66 12.20 2.89 -11.96
N ARG A 67 12.31 2.58 -10.68
CA ARG A 67 11.56 3.30 -9.65
C ARG A 67 12.29 4.55 -9.19
N ALA A 68 13.62 4.51 -9.08
CA ALA A 68 14.42 5.63 -8.60
C ALA A 68 14.28 6.86 -9.50
N ARG A 69 14.36 6.68 -10.82
CA ARG A 69 14.19 7.77 -11.79
C ARG A 69 12.82 8.43 -11.67
N GLN A 70 11.77 7.62 -11.62
CA GLN A 70 10.41 8.13 -11.50
C GLN A 70 10.15 8.79 -10.13
N ALA A 71 10.70 8.24 -9.04
CA ALA A 71 10.56 8.83 -7.71
C ALA A 71 11.20 10.21 -7.63
N GLU A 72 12.39 10.39 -8.21
CA GLU A 72 13.05 11.68 -8.26
C GLU A 72 12.21 12.72 -9.01
N ALA A 73 11.65 12.34 -10.16
CA ALA A 73 10.78 13.21 -10.94
C ALA A 73 9.51 13.61 -10.16
N GLU A 74 8.83 12.65 -9.51
CA GLU A 74 7.64 12.90 -8.69
C GLU A 74 7.94 13.81 -7.50
N ILE A 75 9.03 13.56 -6.78
CA ILE A 75 9.42 14.35 -5.61
C ILE A 75 9.76 15.78 -6.03
N ASN A 76 10.46 15.96 -7.15
CA ASN A 76 10.77 17.26 -7.70
C ASN A 76 9.51 18.02 -8.11
N ALA A 77 8.56 17.37 -8.80
CA ALA A 77 7.29 17.97 -9.17
C ALA A 77 6.46 18.38 -7.94
N ASN A 78 6.38 17.53 -6.92
CA ASN A 78 5.59 17.77 -5.72
C ASN A 78 6.21 18.77 -4.74
N THR A 79 7.52 19.00 -4.81
CA THR A 79 8.21 19.96 -3.94
C THR A 79 8.66 21.23 -4.65
N GLY A 80 8.65 21.26 -5.98
CA GLY A 80 9.08 22.39 -6.80
C GLY A 80 10.54 22.78 -6.55
N ASP A 81 10.91 24.01 -6.98
CA ASP A 81 12.26 24.55 -6.72
C ASP A 81 12.41 24.90 -5.24
N ILE A 82 13.42 24.28 -4.58
CA ILE A 82 13.70 24.46 -3.16
C ILE A 82 14.87 25.44 -2.89
N GLY A 83 15.46 26.03 -3.93
CA GLY A 83 16.53 27.01 -3.81
C GLY A 83 17.69 26.51 -2.94
N ASP A 84 18.14 27.37 -2.00
CA ASP A 84 19.24 27.06 -1.07
C ASP A 84 18.78 26.58 0.32
N ASP A 85 17.52 26.21 0.48
CA ASP A 85 16.99 25.66 1.74
C ASP A 85 17.66 24.30 2.05
N GLN A 86 18.66 24.32 2.93
CA GLN A 86 19.45 23.15 3.27
C GLN A 86 18.64 22.09 4.04
N ASP A 87 17.71 22.51 4.89
CA ASP A 87 16.84 21.60 5.63
C ASP A 87 15.91 20.83 4.67
N LEU A 88 15.33 21.54 3.72
CA LEU A 88 14.46 20.90 2.74
C LEU A 88 15.24 20.01 1.75
N LYS A 89 16.50 20.39 1.42
CA LYS A 89 17.42 19.52 0.67
C LYS A 89 17.69 18.21 1.41
N ASN A 90 17.93 18.27 2.71
CA ASN A 90 18.17 17.09 3.54
C ASN A 90 16.89 16.25 3.69
N ALA A 91 15.74 16.86 3.93
CA ALA A 91 14.44 16.19 3.99
C ALA A 91 14.12 15.47 2.66
N ARG A 92 14.34 16.12 1.51
CA ARG A 92 14.17 15.50 0.18
C ARG A 92 15.12 14.31 0.00
N ARG A 93 16.39 14.44 0.39
CA ARG A 93 17.36 13.34 0.30
C ARG A 93 16.95 12.15 1.17
N ALA A 94 16.52 12.37 2.41
CA ALA A 94 16.00 11.30 3.26
C ALA A 94 14.80 10.61 2.62
N PHE A 95 13.89 11.38 2.01
CA PHE A 95 12.72 10.84 1.33
C PHE A 95 13.09 10.04 0.08
N THR A 96 14.06 10.50 -0.74
CA THR A 96 14.55 9.72 -1.89
C THR A 96 15.35 8.49 -1.48
N SER A 97 15.90 8.47 -0.26
CA SER A 97 16.62 7.32 0.30
C SER A 97 15.71 6.23 0.91
N MET A 98 14.40 6.29 0.71
CA MET A 98 13.49 5.20 1.06
C MET A 98 13.72 3.99 0.16
N LEU A 99 13.71 2.79 0.73
CA LEU A 99 13.86 1.53 -0.01
C LEU A 99 12.93 1.45 -1.24
N ILE A 100 11.70 1.95 -1.10
CA ILE A 100 10.69 1.94 -2.18
C ILE A 100 11.06 2.85 -3.36
N HIS A 101 12.02 3.74 -3.20
CA HIS A 101 12.51 4.69 -4.21
C HIS A 101 13.88 4.31 -4.79
N MET A 102 14.39 3.13 -4.47
CA MET A 102 15.70 2.68 -4.92
C MET A 102 15.59 1.67 -6.05
N ASP A 103 16.62 1.60 -6.88
CA ASP A 103 16.86 0.52 -7.84
C ASP A 103 18.09 -0.31 -7.41
N GLU A 104 18.36 -1.42 -8.10
CA GLU A 104 19.57 -2.21 -7.93
C GLU A 104 20.82 -1.40 -8.32
N PRO A 105 21.95 -1.52 -7.63
CA PRO A 105 22.23 -2.48 -6.56
C PRO A 105 21.86 -1.98 -5.15
N ASP A 106 21.59 -0.70 -4.96
CA ASP A 106 21.32 -0.08 -3.65
C ASP A 106 20.07 -0.65 -2.99
N HIS A 107 19.02 -0.93 -3.77
CA HIS A 107 17.82 -1.57 -3.28
C HIS A 107 18.14 -2.91 -2.60
N ARG A 108 18.95 -3.77 -3.23
CA ARG A 108 19.30 -5.10 -2.69
C ARG A 108 20.08 -5.00 -1.39
N ARG A 109 21.04 -4.06 -1.31
CA ARG A 109 21.83 -3.80 -0.11
C ARG A 109 20.93 -3.38 1.06
N MET A 110 20.07 -2.39 0.84
CA MET A 110 19.13 -1.90 1.83
C MET A 110 18.13 -2.98 2.26
N ARG A 111 17.56 -3.68 1.29
CA ARG A 111 16.60 -4.75 1.56
C ARG A 111 17.19 -5.85 2.42
N HIS A 112 18.42 -6.28 2.15
CA HIS A 112 19.09 -7.32 2.94
C HIS A 112 19.23 -6.95 4.42
N ILE A 113 19.51 -5.68 4.71
CA ILE A 113 19.59 -5.17 6.09
C ILE A 113 18.21 -5.24 6.78
N LEU A 114 17.16 -4.83 6.08
CA LEU A 114 15.81 -4.75 6.64
C LEU A 114 15.09 -6.10 6.76
N GLU A 115 15.39 -7.06 5.88
CA GLU A 115 14.74 -8.37 5.87
C GLU A 115 14.87 -9.12 7.21
N GLY A 116 15.95 -8.88 7.95
CA GLY A 116 16.15 -9.46 9.28
C GLY A 116 15.02 -9.20 10.25
N ALA A 117 14.45 -8.01 10.25
CA ALA A 117 13.35 -7.60 11.13
C ALA A 117 11.98 -8.17 10.68
N PHE A 118 11.78 -8.37 9.37
CA PHE A 118 10.49 -8.75 8.79
C PHE A 118 10.40 -10.21 8.31
N LYS A 119 11.46 -11.02 8.50
CA LYS A 119 11.41 -12.45 8.17
C LYS A 119 10.39 -13.19 9.06
N PRO A 120 9.83 -14.33 8.61
CA PRO A 120 8.81 -15.06 9.35
C PRO A 120 9.17 -15.34 10.80
N SER A 121 10.43 -15.73 11.08
CA SER A 121 10.90 -16.02 12.45
C SER A 121 10.88 -14.79 13.37
N SER A 122 11.12 -13.60 12.84
CA SER A 122 11.05 -12.36 13.60
C SER A 122 9.59 -11.92 13.80
N VAL A 123 8.75 -12.05 12.78
CA VAL A 123 7.32 -11.74 12.88
C VAL A 123 6.63 -12.61 13.93
N VAL A 124 6.97 -13.90 14.03
CA VAL A 124 6.41 -14.82 15.04
C VAL A 124 6.62 -14.31 16.47
N THR A 125 7.73 -13.62 16.76
CA THR A 125 7.98 -13.08 18.13
C THR A 125 7.03 -11.94 18.48
N TRP A 126 6.41 -11.30 17.49
CA TRP A 126 5.45 -10.21 17.67
C TRP A 126 4.00 -10.70 17.81
N LEU A 127 3.68 -11.93 17.41
CA LEU A 127 2.29 -12.44 17.40
C LEU A 127 1.59 -12.33 18.76
N PRO A 128 2.21 -12.66 19.90
CA PRO A 128 1.55 -12.52 21.20
C PRO A 128 1.15 -11.05 21.49
N ARG A 129 1.94 -10.10 21.01
CA ARG A 129 1.63 -8.67 21.18
C ARG A 129 0.50 -8.22 20.26
N VAL A 130 0.52 -8.65 18.99
CA VAL A 130 -0.56 -8.41 18.03
C VAL A 130 -1.89 -8.98 18.56
N GLU A 131 -1.87 -10.20 19.11
CA GLU A 131 -3.04 -10.83 19.75
C GLU A 131 -3.54 -10.00 20.93
N ALA A 132 -2.66 -9.57 21.84
CA ALA A 132 -3.03 -8.76 22.99
C ALA A 132 -3.69 -7.44 22.57
N ILE A 133 -3.08 -6.71 21.64
CA ILE A 133 -3.65 -5.46 21.10
C ILE A 133 -5.02 -5.73 20.45
N THR A 134 -5.12 -6.78 19.65
CA THR A 134 -6.39 -7.14 19.01
C THR A 134 -7.48 -7.42 20.04
N HIS A 135 -7.18 -8.18 21.08
CA HIS A 135 -8.14 -8.50 22.12
C HIS A 135 -8.57 -7.26 22.92
N GLU A 136 -7.64 -6.35 23.22
CA GLU A 136 -7.97 -5.04 23.85
C GLU A 136 -8.94 -4.21 22.99
N LEU A 137 -8.73 -4.20 21.66
CA LEU A 137 -9.59 -3.46 20.71
C LEU A 137 -10.99 -4.11 20.62
N ILE A 138 -11.05 -5.42 20.49
CA ILE A 138 -12.32 -6.16 20.47
C ILE A 138 -13.11 -5.95 21.76
N ASP A 139 -12.47 -5.98 22.95
CA ASP A 139 -13.13 -5.75 24.23
C ASP A 139 -13.76 -4.35 24.33
N LYS A 140 -13.17 -3.35 23.67
CA LYS A 140 -13.73 -1.97 23.64
C LYS A 140 -15.02 -1.85 22.82
N VAL A 141 -15.25 -2.74 21.86
CA VAL A 141 -16.40 -2.65 20.95
C VAL A 141 -17.46 -3.73 21.18
N ARG A 142 -17.13 -4.85 21.84
CA ARG A 142 -18.00 -6.02 21.97
C ARG A 142 -19.40 -5.71 22.58
N ASP A 143 -19.48 -4.73 23.46
CA ASP A 143 -20.71 -4.34 24.14
C ASP A 143 -21.35 -3.06 23.54
N LYS A 144 -20.77 -2.52 22.45
CA LYS A 144 -21.33 -1.38 21.73
C LYS A 144 -22.36 -1.86 20.68
N PRO A 145 -23.58 -1.34 20.68
CA PRO A 145 -24.57 -1.73 19.67
C PRO A 145 -24.18 -1.26 18.26
N ARG A 146 -23.31 -0.25 18.15
CA ARG A 146 -22.81 0.35 16.90
C ARG A 146 -21.39 0.85 17.10
N PHE A 147 -20.51 0.61 16.09
CA PHE A 147 -19.13 1.12 16.12
C PHE A 147 -18.59 1.25 14.67
N ASP A 148 -17.47 1.97 14.51
CA ASP A 148 -16.77 2.15 13.25
C ASP A 148 -15.57 1.19 13.18
N VAL A 149 -15.64 0.21 12.29
CA VAL A 149 -14.56 -0.79 12.11
C VAL A 149 -13.22 -0.13 11.81
N LEU A 150 -13.21 0.94 11.00
CA LEU A 150 -11.94 1.64 10.67
C LEU A 150 -11.33 2.26 11.92
N LYS A 151 -12.10 3.06 12.66
CA LYS A 151 -11.59 3.88 13.77
C LYS A 151 -11.38 3.09 15.05
N ASP A 152 -12.26 2.11 15.32
CA ASP A 152 -12.24 1.38 16.57
C ASP A 152 -11.34 0.13 16.53
N LEU A 153 -11.12 -0.49 15.34
CA LEU A 153 -10.39 -1.75 15.20
C LEU A 153 -9.24 -1.69 14.18
N ALA A 154 -9.58 -1.38 12.92
CA ALA A 154 -8.68 -1.62 11.80
C ALA A 154 -7.47 -0.68 11.79
N PHE A 155 -7.65 0.59 12.10
CA PHE A 155 -6.57 1.58 12.14
C PHE A 155 -5.71 1.46 13.42
N PRO A 156 -6.28 1.32 14.65
CA PRO A 156 -5.48 1.25 15.86
C PRO A 156 -4.57 0.02 15.98
N LEU A 157 -4.90 -1.11 15.32
CA LEU A 157 -4.07 -2.32 15.40
C LEU A 157 -2.70 -2.11 14.74
N PRO A 158 -2.58 -1.91 13.42
CA PRO A 158 -1.27 -1.78 12.78
C PRO A 158 -0.52 -0.54 13.23
N GLU A 159 -1.21 0.53 13.61
CA GLU A 159 -0.60 1.73 14.18
C GLU A 159 0.16 1.41 15.47
N LYS A 160 -0.47 0.74 16.43
CA LYS A 160 0.18 0.36 17.69
C LYS A 160 1.34 -0.62 17.44
N VAL A 161 1.13 -1.59 16.56
CA VAL A 161 2.16 -2.59 16.23
C VAL A 161 3.39 -1.93 15.63
N ILE A 162 3.24 -1.02 14.66
CA ILE A 162 4.39 -0.36 14.03
C ILE A 162 5.10 0.59 15.00
N CYS A 163 4.36 1.32 15.85
CA CYS A 163 4.95 2.18 16.87
C CYS A 163 5.80 1.40 17.87
N GLU A 164 5.28 0.27 18.36
CA GLU A 164 6.02 -0.59 19.30
C GLU A 164 7.22 -1.25 18.63
N LEU A 165 7.05 -1.77 17.39
CA LEU A 165 8.15 -2.35 16.61
C LEU A 165 9.30 -1.37 16.41
N MET A 166 8.99 -0.12 16.13
CA MET A 166 9.97 0.93 15.91
C MET A 166 10.49 1.54 17.21
N GLY A 167 9.79 1.40 18.32
CA GLY A 167 10.09 2.08 19.58
C GLY A 167 9.74 3.57 19.54
N VAL A 168 8.73 3.95 18.74
CA VAL A 168 8.21 5.32 18.62
C VAL A 168 7.12 5.54 19.67
N PRO A 169 7.08 6.71 20.37
CA PRO A 169 6.00 7.03 21.29
C PRO A 169 4.64 7.03 20.58
N HIS A 170 3.66 6.35 21.18
CA HIS A 170 2.32 6.25 20.62
C HIS A 170 1.61 7.61 20.55
N GLU A 171 1.87 8.49 21.52
CA GLU A 171 1.31 9.84 21.59
C GLU A 171 1.68 10.72 20.40
N ASP A 172 2.78 10.40 19.71
CA ASP A 172 3.25 11.16 18.54
C ASP A 172 2.51 10.78 17.23
N HIS A 173 1.62 9.77 17.30
CA HIS A 173 0.86 9.30 16.13
C HIS A 173 0.15 10.42 15.38
N ALA A 174 -0.55 11.32 16.09
CA ALA A 174 -1.30 12.39 15.46
C ALA A 174 -0.41 13.33 14.60
N LEU A 175 0.88 13.48 14.96
CA LEU A 175 1.83 14.30 14.23
C LEU A 175 2.22 13.66 12.90
N TRP A 176 2.80 12.47 12.94
CA TRP A 176 3.29 11.80 11.73
C TRP A 176 2.15 11.25 10.87
N GLY A 177 0.98 10.96 11.46
CA GLY A 177 -0.23 10.62 10.71
C GLY A 177 -0.67 11.75 9.76
N ALA A 178 -0.73 13.00 10.27
CA ALA A 178 -1.06 14.17 9.45
C ALA A 178 -0.04 14.42 8.34
N TRP A 179 1.26 14.21 8.61
CA TRP A 179 2.31 14.36 7.60
C TRP A 179 2.23 13.25 6.54
N THR A 180 1.98 12.01 6.96
CA THR A 180 1.76 10.87 6.06
C THR A 180 0.61 11.16 5.11
N ASP A 181 -0.55 11.55 5.64
CA ASP A 181 -1.74 11.86 4.84
C ASP A 181 -1.46 12.96 3.80
N THR A 182 -0.76 14.02 4.21
CA THR A 182 -0.35 15.10 3.30
C THR A 182 0.52 14.60 2.14
N ILE A 183 1.46 13.69 2.40
CA ILE A 183 2.39 13.17 1.39
C ILE A 183 1.71 12.12 0.51
N VAL A 184 0.93 11.21 1.10
CA VAL A 184 0.26 10.13 0.36
C VAL A 184 -0.84 10.67 -0.58
N ARG A 185 -1.53 11.74 -0.18
CA ARG A 185 -2.53 12.44 -1.02
C ARG A 185 -1.92 13.43 -2.00
N ALA A 186 -0.59 13.55 -2.08
CA ALA A 186 0.06 14.41 -3.06
C ALA A 186 -0.36 14.02 -4.49
N PRO A 187 -0.66 14.99 -5.37
CA PRO A 187 -1.09 14.71 -6.74
C PRO A 187 -0.05 13.87 -7.50
N ARG A 188 -0.51 12.89 -8.24
CA ARG A 188 0.34 12.02 -9.08
C ARG A 188 0.06 12.18 -10.57
N THR A 189 -1.09 12.77 -10.91
CA THR A 189 -1.59 12.88 -12.29
C THR A 189 -1.68 14.32 -12.79
N TYR A 190 -1.49 15.30 -11.91
CA TYR A 190 -1.51 16.73 -12.26
C TYR A 190 -0.51 17.51 -11.39
N ALA A 191 -0.13 18.70 -11.83
CA ALA A 191 0.79 19.55 -11.08
C ALA A 191 0.11 20.07 -9.79
N PRO A 192 0.77 19.94 -8.61
CA PRO A 192 0.22 20.46 -7.36
C PRO A 192 0.16 21.99 -7.36
N SER A 193 -0.81 22.55 -6.66
CA SER A 193 -0.89 23.98 -6.41
C SER A 193 0.25 24.47 -5.51
N ALA A 194 0.53 25.77 -5.50
CA ALA A 194 1.54 26.35 -4.62
C ALA A 194 1.27 26.08 -3.13
N GLU A 195 -0.01 26.05 -2.73
CA GLU A 195 -0.41 25.69 -1.37
C GLU A 195 -0.12 24.22 -1.04
N GLN A 196 -0.42 23.31 -1.98
CA GLN A 196 -0.11 21.88 -1.83
C GLN A 196 1.41 21.65 -1.74
N ILE A 197 2.20 22.31 -2.58
CA ILE A 197 3.67 22.28 -2.53
C ILE A 197 4.17 22.73 -1.15
N ALA A 198 3.65 23.82 -0.60
CA ALA A 198 4.05 24.31 0.71
C ALA A 198 3.75 23.28 1.81
N LYS A 199 2.53 22.68 1.82
CA LYS A 199 2.14 21.64 2.78
C LYS A 199 3.03 20.40 2.69
N ILE A 200 3.34 19.95 1.47
CA ILE A 200 4.21 18.78 1.25
C ILE A 200 5.65 19.06 1.76
N ARG A 201 6.18 20.25 1.47
CA ARG A 201 7.50 20.68 1.98
C ARG A 201 7.55 20.67 3.52
N ASP A 202 6.52 21.22 4.15
CA ASP A 202 6.44 21.27 5.61
C ASP A 202 6.31 19.85 6.20
N ALA A 203 5.50 18.98 5.61
CA ALA A 203 5.38 17.60 6.04
C ALA A 203 6.72 16.85 5.93
N GLN A 204 7.43 16.97 4.81
CA GLN A 204 8.75 16.34 4.61
C GLN A 204 9.80 16.88 5.62
N ARG A 205 9.82 18.20 5.85
CA ARG A 205 10.72 18.82 6.83
C ARG A 205 10.43 18.32 8.24
N ASN A 206 9.16 18.26 8.62
CA ASN A 206 8.73 17.79 9.93
C ASN A 206 9.10 16.32 10.15
N PHE A 207 8.87 15.44 9.18
CA PHE A 207 9.32 14.05 9.23
C PHE A 207 10.82 13.95 9.42
N TYR A 208 11.61 14.71 8.62
CA TYR A 208 13.04 14.71 8.71
C TYR A 208 13.53 15.11 10.10
N HIS A 209 13.02 16.20 10.67
CA HIS A 209 13.42 16.67 11.99
C HIS A 209 13.01 15.69 13.09
N TYR A 210 11.77 15.20 13.07
CA TYR A 210 11.26 14.26 14.05
C TYR A 210 12.13 13.00 14.12
N PHE A 211 12.36 12.33 13.00
CA PHE A 211 13.15 11.09 13.02
C PHE A 211 14.63 11.34 13.29
N ARG A 212 15.20 12.44 12.83
CA ARG A 212 16.57 12.83 13.19
C ARG A 212 16.71 12.99 14.70
N ASP A 213 15.77 13.67 15.35
CA ASP A 213 15.84 13.92 16.78
C ASP A 213 15.57 12.62 17.57
N LEU A 214 14.66 11.76 17.10
CA LEU A 214 14.42 10.42 17.65
C LEU A 214 15.71 9.57 17.59
N VAL A 215 16.36 9.48 16.43
CA VAL A 215 17.63 8.75 16.25
C VAL A 215 18.71 9.28 17.18
N ARG A 216 18.88 10.60 17.28
CA ARG A 216 19.86 11.22 18.19
C ARG A 216 19.59 10.93 19.67
N GLN A 217 18.32 10.88 20.08
CA GLN A 217 17.96 10.51 21.44
C GLN A 217 18.22 9.01 21.70
N ARG A 218 17.81 8.15 20.76
CA ARG A 218 17.96 6.70 20.85
C ARG A 218 19.44 6.26 20.83
N SER A 219 20.29 6.95 20.08
CA SER A 219 21.75 6.68 20.04
C SER A 219 22.43 6.78 21.40
N LYS A 220 21.87 7.54 22.35
CA LYS A 220 22.38 7.66 23.71
C LYS A 220 22.01 6.48 24.60
N ASN A 221 20.94 5.78 24.28
CA ASN A 221 20.44 4.63 25.03
C ASN A 221 19.68 3.67 24.10
N LEU A 222 20.40 2.75 23.50
CA LEU A 222 19.87 1.74 22.59
C LEU A 222 18.99 0.75 23.34
N SER A 223 17.90 0.35 22.74
CA SER A 223 16.97 -0.67 23.23
C SER A 223 16.84 -1.85 22.25
N ASP A 224 15.90 -2.73 22.50
CA ASP A 224 15.60 -3.87 21.62
C ASP A 224 14.43 -3.50 20.68
N ASP A 225 14.66 -2.47 19.84
CA ASP A 225 13.71 -2.00 18.84
C ASP A 225 14.37 -1.80 17.48
N LEU A 226 13.56 -1.59 16.45
CA LEU A 226 14.04 -1.45 15.08
C LEU A 226 14.89 -0.18 14.88
N VAL A 227 14.55 0.94 15.54
CA VAL A 227 15.37 2.17 15.46
C VAL A 227 16.77 1.88 15.99
N SER A 228 16.88 1.20 17.12
CA SER A 228 18.18 0.80 17.70
C SER A 228 18.94 -0.18 16.82
N ALA A 229 18.24 -1.11 16.16
CA ALA A 229 18.87 -2.04 15.22
C ALA A 229 19.44 -1.31 13.99
N LEU A 230 18.72 -0.34 13.44
CA LEU A 230 19.20 0.49 12.32
C LEU A 230 20.40 1.35 12.72
N ILE A 231 20.39 1.95 13.93
CA ILE A 231 21.53 2.71 14.45
C ILE A 231 22.77 1.82 14.63
N ARG A 232 22.62 0.58 15.10
CA ARG A 232 23.74 -0.36 15.19
C ARG A 232 24.30 -0.69 13.80
N ALA A 233 23.44 -0.92 12.81
CA ALA A 233 23.84 -1.21 11.44
C ALA A 233 24.58 -0.01 10.77
N GLU A 234 24.23 1.23 11.13
CA GLU A 234 24.95 2.43 10.71
C GLU A 234 26.36 2.46 11.33
N ASN A 235 26.48 2.24 12.64
CA ASN A 235 27.73 2.36 13.40
C ASN A 235 28.75 1.25 13.07
N GLU A 236 28.32 0.08 12.69
CA GLU A 236 29.20 -1.05 12.32
C GLU A 236 29.90 -0.87 10.96
N GLY A 237 29.78 0.30 10.35
CA GLY A 237 30.43 0.67 9.10
C GLY A 237 29.97 -0.09 7.88
N ASP A 238 28.88 -0.85 8.04
CA ASP A 238 28.38 -1.72 7.04
C ASP A 238 27.21 -1.11 6.33
N LYS A 239 27.06 0.35 6.43
CA LYS A 239 26.19 0.20 5.43
C LYS A 239 24.90 1.03 5.34
N LEU A 240 24.53 1.76 6.34
CA LEU A 240 23.46 2.74 6.27
C LEU A 240 24.02 4.15 6.52
N SER A 241 23.76 5.07 5.62
CA SER A 241 23.93 6.49 5.93
C SER A 241 22.80 6.98 6.86
N GLU A 242 23.03 8.08 7.59
CA GLU A 242 21.98 8.74 8.39
C GLU A 242 20.70 8.97 7.55
N LEU A 243 20.83 9.39 6.29
CA LEU A 243 19.69 9.63 5.41
C LEU A 243 18.92 8.34 5.07
N GLU A 244 19.59 7.21 4.90
CA GLU A 244 18.96 5.91 4.68
C GLU A 244 18.24 5.42 5.93
N VAL A 245 18.80 5.64 7.12
CA VAL A 245 18.10 5.36 8.38
C VAL A 245 16.83 6.19 8.47
N LEU A 246 16.92 7.51 8.26
CA LEU A 246 15.76 8.41 8.31
C LEU A 246 14.71 8.07 7.25
N GLY A 247 15.12 7.77 6.02
CA GLY A 247 14.23 7.34 4.94
C GLY A 247 13.54 6.02 5.27
N THR A 248 14.25 5.07 5.88
CA THR A 248 13.67 3.80 6.31
C THR A 248 12.58 4.00 7.37
N LEU A 249 12.84 4.81 8.39
CA LEU A 249 11.87 5.08 9.46
C LEU A 249 10.61 5.77 8.90
N GLN A 250 10.78 6.75 8.01
CA GLN A 250 9.66 7.40 7.32
C GLN A 250 8.84 6.40 6.49
N LEU A 251 9.52 5.54 5.70
CA LEU A 251 8.84 4.53 4.88
C LEU A 251 8.00 3.57 5.74
N LEU A 252 8.56 3.08 6.84
CA LEU A 252 7.88 2.10 7.69
C LEU A 252 6.62 2.67 8.34
N ILE A 253 6.67 3.91 8.82
CA ILE A 253 5.48 4.60 9.34
C ILE A 253 4.46 4.81 8.21
N MET A 254 4.87 5.32 7.05
CA MET A 254 3.95 5.63 5.95
C MET A 254 3.27 4.38 5.37
N ALA A 255 4.01 3.28 5.23
CA ALA A 255 3.52 2.08 4.57
C ALA A 255 2.88 1.07 5.54
N GLY A 256 3.25 1.11 6.82
CA GLY A 256 3.00 0.02 7.76
C GLY A 256 1.61 -0.02 8.38
N HIS A 257 0.85 1.08 8.38
CA HIS A 257 -0.44 1.11 9.09
C HIS A 257 -1.65 1.24 8.16
N GLU A 258 -1.65 2.18 7.21
CA GLU A 258 -2.83 2.48 6.39
C GLU A 258 -3.26 1.30 5.50
N THR A 259 -2.30 0.60 4.90
CA THR A 259 -2.58 -0.53 4.00
C THR A 259 -3.18 -1.71 4.74
N THR A 260 -2.70 -2.03 5.94
CA THR A 260 -3.26 -3.11 6.77
C THR A 260 -4.63 -2.73 7.32
N ALA A 261 -4.82 -1.49 7.78
CA ALA A 261 -6.13 -0.99 8.19
C ALA A 261 -7.15 -1.10 7.05
N THR A 262 -6.76 -0.72 5.84
CA THR A 262 -7.60 -0.84 4.65
C THR A 262 -7.93 -2.30 4.32
N LEU A 263 -6.98 -3.22 4.46
CA LEU A 263 -7.25 -4.66 4.29
C LEU A 263 -8.34 -5.14 5.25
N VAL A 264 -8.28 -4.74 6.53
CA VAL A 264 -9.29 -5.12 7.52
C VAL A 264 -10.65 -4.52 7.19
N VAL A 265 -10.71 -3.25 6.81
CA VAL A 265 -11.97 -2.58 6.43
C VAL A 265 -12.57 -3.19 5.17
N ASN A 266 -11.78 -3.31 4.09
CA ASN A 266 -12.23 -3.89 2.82
C ASN A 266 -12.70 -5.34 3.01
N GLY A 267 -11.92 -6.15 3.75
CA GLY A 267 -12.28 -7.54 4.03
C GLY A 267 -13.56 -7.65 4.87
N THR A 268 -13.76 -6.78 5.85
CA THR A 268 -15.01 -6.73 6.62
C THR A 268 -16.19 -6.36 5.71
N TYR A 269 -16.04 -5.34 4.87
CA TYR A 269 -17.08 -4.95 3.93
C TYR A 269 -17.42 -6.09 2.95
N LEU A 270 -16.40 -6.78 2.43
CA LEU A 270 -16.60 -7.95 1.56
C LEU A 270 -17.39 -9.06 2.26
N LEU A 271 -17.05 -9.42 3.49
CA LEU A 271 -17.80 -10.42 4.26
C LEU A 271 -19.27 -10.00 4.44
N LEU A 272 -19.53 -8.73 4.77
CA LEU A 272 -20.89 -8.22 4.96
C LEU A 272 -21.69 -8.16 3.64
N LYS A 273 -21.01 -8.01 2.49
CA LYS A 273 -21.63 -8.08 1.15
C LYS A 273 -21.83 -9.50 0.64
N HIS A 274 -21.16 -10.50 1.22
CA HIS A 274 -21.25 -11.92 0.86
C HIS A 274 -21.59 -12.75 2.11
N PRO A 275 -22.85 -12.71 2.58
CA PRO A 275 -23.24 -13.30 3.86
C PRO A 275 -23.06 -14.82 3.93
N ASP A 276 -23.05 -15.53 2.79
CA ASP A 276 -22.71 -16.94 2.68
C ASP A 276 -21.24 -17.20 3.05
N GLN A 277 -20.30 -16.35 2.57
CA GLN A 277 -18.88 -16.42 2.88
C GLN A 277 -18.62 -16.00 4.33
N TYR A 278 -19.33 -14.99 4.83
CA TYR A 278 -19.24 -14.57 6.23
C TYR A 278 -19.68 -15.68 7.18
N ARG A 279 -20.83 -16.31 6.91
CA ARG A 279 -21.32 -17.46 7.70
C ARG A 279 -20.32 -18.61 7.67
N LEU A 280 -19.80 -18.98 6.49
CA LEU A 280 -18.79 -20.03 6.36
C LEU A 280 -17.56 -19.75 7.22
N LEU A 281 -17.06 -18.52 7.24
CA LEU A 281 -15.90 -18.13 8.07
C LEU A 281 -16.24 -18.19 9.57
N ARG A 282 -17.49 -17.89 9.97
CA ARG A 282 -17.93 -18.01 11.36
C ARG A 282 -18.07 -19.47 11.81
N GLU A 283 -18.52 -20.35 10.92
CA GLU A 283 -18.65 -21.79 11.17
C GLU A 283 -17.28 -22.50 11.24
N ASP A 284 -16.33 -22.05 10.41
CA ASP A 284 -14.95 -22.56 10.40
C ASP A 284 -13.93 -21.38 10.43
N PRO A 285 -13.59 -20.87 11.62
CA PRO A 285 -12.58 -19.80 11.77
C PRO A 285 -11.18 -20.16 11.30
N GLU A 286 -10.87 -21.44 11.06
CA GLU A 286 -9.58 -21.86 10.53
C GLU A 286 -9.41 -21.48 9.05
N LEU A 287 -10.48 -21.19 8.35
CA LEU A 287 -10.46 -20.63 6.99
C LEU A 287 -9.88 -19.22 6.92
N VAL A 288 -9.66 -18.54 8.05
CA VAL A 288 -9.19 -17.13 8.09
C VAL A 288 -7.93 -16.93 7.26
N GLY A 289 -7.03 -17.91 7.22
CA GLY A 289 -5.83 -17.81 6.39
C GLY A 289 -6.14 -17.68 4.90
N ALA A 290 -7.03 -18.52 4.37
CA ALA A 290 -7.45 -18.48 2.98
C ALA A 290 -8.33 -17.25 2.71
N ALA A 291 -9.20 -16.89 3.66
CA ALA A 291 -10.05 -15.71 3.56
C ALA A 291 -9.23 -14.42 3.38
N VAL A 292 -8.16 -14.22 4.16
CA VAL A 292 -7.27 -13.05 4.04
C VAL A 292 -6.58 -13.00 2.67
N GLU A 293 -6.10 -14.14 2.13
CA GLU A 293 -5.52 -14.15 0.79
C GLU A 293 -6.58 -13.83 -0.29
N GLU A 294 -7.84 -14.28 -0.12
CA GLU A 294 -8.90 -13.93 -1.06
C GLU A 294 -9.34 -12.47 -0.95
N MET A 295 -9.38 -11.90 0.25
CA MET A 295 -9.63 -10.46 0.45
C MET A 295 -8.55 -9.63 -0.24
N LEU A 296 -7.28 -10.00 -0.08
CA LEU A 296 -6.13 -9.38 -0.76
C LEU A 296 -6.22 -9.47 -2.27
N ARG A 297 -6.63 -10.62 -2.81
CA ARG A 297 -6.84 -10.78 -4.25
C ARG A 297 -7.99 -9.94 -4.76
N TYR A 298 -9.13 -10.06 -4.10
CA TYR A 298 -10.41 -9.53 -4.58
C TYR A 298 -10.48 -8.00 -4.47
N GLU A 299 -9.96 -7.41 -3.40
CA GLU A 299 -9.94 -5.96 -3.16
C GLU A 299 -8.64 -5.57 -2.44
N SER A 300 -7.52 -5.56 -3.17
CA SER A 300 -6.24 -5.15 -2.62
C SER A 300 -6.29 -3.70 -2.14
N PRO A 301 -5.67 -3.35 -1.01
CA PRO A 301 -5.54 -1.95 -0.60
C PRO A 301 -4.87 -1.07 -1.66
N SER A 302 -3.80 -1.56 -2.29
CA SER A 302 -3.14 -0.87 -3.40
C SER A 302 -3.68 -1.35 -4.73
N HIS A 303 -4.43 -0.49 -5.44
CA HIS A 303 -4.97 -0.79 -6.77
C HIS A 303 -3.90 -0.70 -7.86
N TRP A 304 -2.97 0.23 -7.69
CA TRP A 304 -1.94 0.60 -8.64
C TRP A 304 -0.57 0.52 -8.00
N SER A 305 0.44 0.26 -8.82
CA SER A 305 1.83 0.47 -8.41
C SER A 305 2.14 1.95 -8.23
N LEU A 306 3.20 2.23 -7.49
CA LEU A 306 3.90 3.49 -7.70
C LEU A 306 4.45 3.49 -9.14
N PRO A 307 4.38 4.64 -9.85
CA PRO A 307 4.87 4.72 -11.22
C PRO A 307 6.37 4.38 -11.33
N ARG A 308 6.75 3.82 -12.48
CA ARG A 308 8.15 3.53 -12.87
C ARG A 308 8.45 4.21 -14.18
N GLU A 309 9.69 4.58 -14.44
CA GLU A 309 10.13 5.11 -15.73
C GLU A 309 10.70 3.99 -16.62
N ALA A 310 10.25 3.88 -17.84
CA ALA A 310 10.88 3.01 -18.83
C ALA A 310 12.24 3.62 -19.26
N LEU A 311 13.35 2.95 -18.94
CA LEU A 311 14.71 3.47 -19.23
C LEU A 311 15.07 3.39 -20.70
N VAL A 312 14.43 2.50 -21.43
CA VAL A 312 14.59 2.26 -22.87
C VAL A 312 13.22 1.93 -23.47
N ASP A 313 13.13 1.84 -24.79
CA ASP A 313 11.93 1.31 -25.45
C ASP A 313 11.69 -0.14 -25.03
N VAL A 314 10.52 -0.44 -24.47
CA VAL A 314 10.16 -1.78 -23.98
C VAL A 314 8.98 -2.32 -24.76
N PRO A 315 9.16 -3.37 -25.59
CA PRO A 315 8.04 -4.08 -26.21
C PRO A 315 7.18 -4.77 -25.15
N MET A 316 5.85 -4.59 -25.23
CA MET A 316 4.87 -5.23 -24.35
C MET A 316 3.63 -5.62 -25.17
N GLY A 317 3.51 -6.88 -25.54
CA GLY A 317 2.51 -7.32 -26.53
C GLY A 317 2.73 -6.63 -27.88
N ASP A 318 1.67 -6.03 -28.42
CA ASP A 318 1.68 -5.30 -29.70
C ASP A 318 2.06 -3.81 -29.54
N VAL A 319 2.40 -3.37 -28.34
CA VAL A 319 2.73 -1.96 -28.02
C VAL A 319 4.20 -1.85 -27.63
N VAL A 320 4.83 -0.75 -27.99
CA VAL A 320 6.15 -0.36 -27.47
C VAL A 320 5.95 0.77 -26.46
N ILE A 321 6.35 0.55 -25.22
CA ILE A 321 6.44 1.58 -24.20
C ILE A 321 7.71 2.37 -24.46
N PRO A 322 7.63 3.68 -24.78
CA PRO A 322 8.80 4.45 -25.16
C PRO A 322 9.69 4.77 -23.94
N ALA A 323 10.98 4.93 -24.16
CA ALA A 323 11.92 5.43 -23.18
C ALA A 323 11.43 6.75 -22.57
N GLY A 324 11.58 6.90 -21.24
CA GLY A 324 11.12 8.06 -20.48
C GLY A 324 9.64 8.04 -20.11
N ALA A 325 8.85 7.09 -20.61
CA ALA A 325 7.43 7.01 -20.27
C ALA A 325 7.23 6.54 -18.82
N PRO A 326 6.40 7.20 -18.02
CA PRO A 326 5.95 6.69 -16.74
C PRO A 326 4.97 5.54 -16.93
N VAL A 327 5.18 4.45 -16.18
CA VAL A 327 4.40 3.21 -16.27
C VAL A 327 3.81 2.85 -14.92
N VAL A 328 2.51 2.59 -14.89
CA VAL A 328 1.74 2.16 -13.73
C VAL A 328 1.21 0.75 -13.96
N ALA A 329 1.44 -0.15 -13.01
CA ALA A 329 0.93 -1.50 -13.04
C ALA A 329 -0.37 -1.61 -12.24
N ALA A 330 -1.43 -2.14 -12.85
CA ALA A 330 -2.77 -2.29 -12.26
C ALA A 330 -2.88 -3.60 -11.47
N LEU A 331 -2.53 -3.57 -10.18
CA LEU A 331 -2.53 -4.76 -9.31
C LEU A 331 -3.91 -5.42 -9.21
N ASN A 332 -4.95 -4.63 -8.99
CA ASN A 332 -6.31 -5.15 -8.87
C ASN A 332 -6.86 -5.68 -10.18
N SER A 333 -6.45 -5.12 -11.32
CA SER A 333 -6.74 -5.69 -12.63
C SER A 333 -6.09 -7.07 -12.78
N ALA A 334 -4.80 -7.18 -12.49
CA ALA A 334 -4.05 -8.42 -12.57
C ALA A 334 -4.62 -9.50 -11.63
N ASN A 335 -5.03 -9.12 -10.41
CA ASN A 335 -5.66 -10.03 -9.44
C ASN A 335 -7.06 -10.51 -9.86
N ARG A 336 -7.65 -9.93 -10.89
CA ARG A 336 -8.91 -10.33 -11.52
C ARG A 336 -8.73 -10.80 -12.96
N ASP A 337 -7.52 -11.15 -13.38
CA ASP A 337 -7.24 -11.65 -14.71
C ASP A 337 -7.76 -13.10 -14.88
N PRO A 338 -8.72 -13.35 -15.80
CA PRO A 338 -9.29 -14.69 -16.00
C PRO A 338 -8.29 -15.71 -16.54
N THR A 339 -7.15 -15.26 -17.10
CA THR A 339 -6.08 -16.17 -17.53
C THR A 339 -5.31 -16.78 -16.37
N ARG A 340 -5.43 -16.20 -15.17
CA ARG A 340 -4.76 -16.64 -13.93
C ARG A 340 -5.72 -17.12 -12.85
N PHE A 341 -6.92 -16.57 -12.79
CA PHE A 341 -7.91 -16.89 -11.77
C PHE A 341 -9.22 -17.34 -12.41
N ALA A 342 -9.61 -18.58 -12.15
CA ALA A 342 -10.94 -19.06 -12.55
C ALA A 342 -12.01 -18.26 -11.80
N GLN A 343 -13.06 -17.82 -12.50
CA GLN A 343 -14.14 -17.00 -11.94
C GLN A 343 -13.57 -15.82 -11.10
N PRO A 344 -12.78 -14.91 -11.70
CA PRO A 344 -12.00 -13.91 -10.97
C PRO A 344 -12.87 -12.92 -10.18
N ASP A 345 -14.12 -12.70 -10.61
CA ASP A 345 -15.07 -11.79 -10.00
C ASP A 345 -15.96 -12.46 -8.93
N GLN A 346 -15.72 -13.73 -8.62
CA GLN A 346 -16.33 -14.40 -7.49
C GLN A 346 -15.44 -14.27 -6.26
N PHE A 347 -15.99 -13.75 -5.16
CA PHE A 347 -15.36 -13.75 -3.84
C PHE A 347 -15.58 -15.13 -3.19
N ASP A 348 -14.50 -15.88 -3.01
CA ASP A 348 -14.53 -17.25 -2.49
C ASP A 348 -13.39 -17.46 -1.48
N ILE A 349 -13.70 -17.44 -0.18
CA ILE A 349 -12.72 -17.59 0.90
C ILE A 349 -12.07 -18.97 0.97
N THR A 350 -12.53 -19.92 0.14
CA THR A 350 -11.96 -21.28 0.03
C THR A 350 -11.11 -21.44 -1.23
N ARG A 351 -10.89 -20.37 -1.99
CA ARG A 351 -10.14 -20.39 -3.26
C ARG A 351 -8.77 -21.02 -3.08
N LYS A 352 -8.51 -22.03 -3.88
CA LYS A 352 -7.20 -22.70 -3.98
C LYS A 352 -6.35 -22.02 -5.06
N ASN A 353 -5.02 -22.16 -4.96
CA ASN A 353 -4.07 -21.59 -5.92
C ASN A 353 -4.22 -20.06 -6.08
N ASN A 354 -4.33 -19.37 -4.98
CA ASN A 354 -4.55 -17.94 -4.91
C ASN A 354 -3.20 -17.18 -4.98
N PHE A 355 -2.54 -17.22 -6.16
CA PHE A 355 -1.23 -16.57 -6.40
C PHE A 355 -1.41 -15.09 -6.76
N HIS A 356 -2.11 -14.34 -5.92
CA HIS A 356 -2.33 -12.92 -6.11
C HIS A 356 -1.03 -12.10 -5.95
N ILE A 357 -1.02 -10.92 -6.55
CA ILE A 357 0.10 -9.96 -6.50
C ILE A 357 -0.26 -8.69 -5.71
N ALA A 358 -1.15 -8.77 -4.73
CA ALA A 358 -1.52 -7.64 -3.86
C ALA A 358 -0.31 -7.04 -3.10
N PHE A 359 0.73 -7.83 -2.88
CA PHE A 359 2.00 -7.41 -2.29
C PHE A 359 3.09 -7.11 -3.34
N ALA A 360 2.69 -6.81 -4.58
CA ALA A 360 3.58 -6.64 -5.72
C ALA A 360 4.37 -7.92 -6.10
N ALA A 361 5.44 -7.77 -6.88
CA ALA A 361 6.31 -8.85 -7.32
C ALA A 361 7.76 -8.34 -7.45
N GLY A 362 8.71 -9.26 -7.66
CA GLY A 362 10.13 -8.93 -7.92
C GLY A 362 10.86 -8.30 -6.71
N PRO A 363 11.89 -7.49 -6.96
CA PRO A 363 12.71 -6.91 -5.90
C PRO A 363 11.91 -6.11 -4.87
N HIS A 364 10.92 -5.37 -5.30
CA HIS A 364 10.03 -4.56 -4.44
C HIS A 364 8.83 -5.32 -3.85
N PHE A 365 8.85 -6.67 -3.82
CA PHE A 365 7.84 -7.43 -3.09
C PHE A 365 7.72 -6.93 -1.65
N CYS A 366 6.51 -6.72 -1.15
CA CYS A 366 6.25 -6.05 0.12
C CYS A 366 7.07 -6.64 1.28
N LEU A 367 7.85 -5.79 1.94
CA LEU A 367 8.69 -6.18 3.07
C LEU A 367 7.83 -6.62 4.27
N GLY A 368 6.74 -5.90 4.56
CA GLY A 368 5.82 -6.14 5.68
C GLY A 368 4.77 -7.23 5.41
N ASN A 369 4.81 -7.92 4.28
CA ASN A 369 3.76 -8.84 3.86
C ASN A 369 3.40 -9.94 4.89
N GLN A 370 4.37 -10.44 5.65
CA GLN A 370 4.13 -11.45 6.68
C GLN A 370 3.41 -10.85 7.90
N LEU A 371 3.83 -9.68 8.34
CA LEU A 371 3.21 -8.98 9.46
C LEU A 371 1.76 -8.60 9.14
N ALA A 372 1.53 -7.96 7.99
CA ALA A 372 0.19 -7.57 7.54
C ALA A 372 -0.79 -8.75 7.45
N ARG A 373 -0.32 -9.91 6.95
CA ARG A 373 -1.12 -11.14 6.93
C ARG A 373 -1.49 -11.61 8.33
N GLN A 374 -0.54 -11.59 9.25
CA GLN A 374 -0.79 -12.05 10.62
C GLN A 374 -1.73 -11.10 11.37
N GLU A 375 -1.52 -9.80 11.25
CA GLU A 375 -2.42 -8.80 11.84
C GLU A 375 -3.86 -8.99 11.34
N ALA A 376 -4.04 -9.12 10.02
CA ALA A 376 -5.37 -9.34 9.44
C ALA A 376 -5.98 -10.67 9.90
N ARG A 377 -5.22 -11.78 9.91
CA ARG A 377 -5.69 -13.09 10.36
C ARG A 377 -6.13 -13.07 11.82
N ILE A 378 -5.33 -12.48 12.70
CA ILE A 378 -5.64 -12.37 14.13
C ILE A 378 -6.89 -11.51 14.33
N MET A 379 -6.97 -10.36 13.64
CA MET A 379 -8.13 -9.47 13.72
C MET A 379 -9.40 -10.16 13.22
N PHE A 380 -9.41 -10.75 12.02
CA PHE A 380 -10.60 -11.43 11.49
C PHE A 380 -11.01 -12.63 12.35
N LYS A 381 -10.04 -13.45 12.82
CA LYS A 381 -10.35 -14.56 13.74
C LYS A 381 -11.02 -14.05 15.00
N ALA A 382 -10.51 -12.98 15.61
CA ALA A 382 -11.09 -12.38 16.79
C ALA A 382 -12.49 -11.78 16.52
N MET A 383 -12.69 -11.10 15.39
CA MET A 383 -13.99 -10.56 15.00
C MET A 383 -15.05 -11.66 14.85
N VAL A 384 -14.77 -12.73 14.10
CA VAL A 384 -15.77 -13.78 13.84
C VAL A 384 -16.05 -14.68 15.04
N THR A 385 -15.12 -14.79 16.00
CA THR A 385 -15.28 -15.67 17.17
C THR A 385 -15.78 -14.93 18.41
N ARG A 386 -15.54 -13.62 18.53
CA ARG A 386 -15.81 -12.87 19.77
C ARG A 386 -16.85 -11.78 19.63
N LEU A 387 -17.16 -11.34 18.41
CA LEU A 387 -18.26 -10.41 18.17
C LEU A 387 -19.51 -11.16 17.70
N PRO A 388 -20.72 -10.66 18.02
CA PRO A 388 -21.95 -11.10 17.41
C PRO A 388 -21.93 -10.95 15.89
N GLU A 389 -22.99 -11.33 15.22
CA GLU A 389 -23.14 -11.08 13.79
C GLU A 389 -23.15 -9.57 13.53
N LEU A 390 -22.31 -9.13 12.58
CA LEU A 390 -22.22 -7.73 12.20
C LEU A 390 -23.07 -7.44 10.97
N ASN A 391 -23.71 -6.29 10.96
CA ASN A 391 -24.47 -5.78 9.84
C ASN A 391 -24.00 -4.38 9.46
N LEU A 392 -24.07 -4.02 8.15
CA LEU A 392 -23.79 -2.66 7.71
C LEU A 392 -24.85 -1.71 8.28
N ALA A 393 -24.42 -0.65 8.96
CA ALA A 393 -25.33 0.37 9.44
C ALA A 393 -25.67 1.40 8.36
N GLU A 394 -24.75 1.62 7.41
CA GLU A 394 -24.89 2.56 6.30
C GLU A 394 -23.95 2.17 5.16
N VAL A 395 -24.19 2.67 3.94
CA VAL A 395 -23.32 2.47 2.80
C VAL A 395 -22.05 3.32 3.02
N PRO A 396 -20.85 2.72 3.06
CA PRO A 396 -19.63 3.47 3.30
C PRO A 396 -19.22 4.31 2.09
N GLU A 397 -18.64 5.48 2.34
CA GLU A 397 -18.06 6.34 1.32
C GLU A 397 -16.63 5.92 1.02
N LEU A 398 -16.28 5.90 -0.28
CA LEU A 398 -14.91 5.63 -0.72
C LEU A 398 -13.97 6.76 -0.32
N LYS A 399 -12.79 6.40 0.10
CA LYS A 399 -11.72 7.34 0.43
C LYS A 399 -11.04 7.83 -0.84
N ASP A 400 -10.85 9.15 -0.95
CA ASP A 400 -10.00 9.74 -2.00
C ASP A 400 -8.52 9.61 -1.60
N SER A 401 -7.93 8.46 -1.91
CA SER A 401 -6.55 8.13 -1.54
C SER A 401 -5.95 7.16 -2.56
N PHE A 402 -4.61 7.12 -2.61
CA PHE A 402 -3.87 6.08 -3.33
C PHE A 402 -4.20 4.67 -2.83
N VAL A 403 -4.49 4.54 -1.54
CA VAL A 403 -4.96 3.29 -0.92
C VAL A 403 -6.48 3.26 -0.99
N ARG A 404 -7.02 2.35 -1.80
CA ARG A 404 -8.46 2.23 -2.00
C ARG A 404 -9.15 1.56 -0.82
N GLY A 405 -9.90 2.33 -0.08
CA GLY A 405 -10.69 1.91 1.07
C GLY A 405 -11.85 2.86 1.31
N TYR A 406 -12.32 2.91 2.54
CA TYR A 406 -13.48 3.72 2.95
C TYR A 406 -13.08 4.73 4.02
N GLU A 407 -13.76 5.89 4.06
CA GLU A 407 -13.58 6.92 5.10
C GLU A 407 -14.06 6.46 6.47
N SER A 408 -15.03 5.53 6.50
CA SER A 408 -15.53 4.86 7.70
C SER A 408 -16.24 3.57 7.30
N LEU A 409 -16.34 2.61 8.21
CA LEU A 409 -17.17 1.43 8.03
C LEU A 409 -17.98 1.19 9.31
N VAL A 410 -19.15 1.81 9.36
CA VAL A 410 -20.02 1.73 10.53
C VAL A 410 -20.88 0.47 10.48
N VAL A 411 -20.81 -0.31 11.55
CA VAL A 411 -21.56 -1.57 11.70
C VAL A 411 -22.43 -1.56 12.96
N THR A 412 -23.48 -2.38 12.93
CA THR A 412 -24.30 -2.72 14.10
C THR A 412 -24.06 -4.16 14.48
N GLN A 413 -24.18 -4.47 15.77
CA GLN A 413 -24.22 -5.83 16.29
C GLN A 413 -25.66 -6.31 16.36
N GLY A 414 -25.94 -7.44 15.65
CA GLY A 414 -27.26 -8.04 15.55
C GLY A 414 -27.68 -8.82 16.79
#